data_9e009b68433e1b0cdc5dc5a14d2ffe23
#
_entry.id   9e009b68433e1b0cdc5dc5a14d2ffe23
#
_cell.length_a   1.000
_cell.length_b   1.000
_cell.length_c   1.000
_cell.angle_alpha   90.00
_cell.angle_beta   90.00
_cell.angle_gamma   90.00
#
_symmetry.space_group_name_H-M   'P 1'
#
loop_
_entity.id
_entity.type
_entity.pdbx_description
1 polymer ?
#
loop_
_entity_poly.entity_id
_entity_poly.type
_entity_poly.pdbx_seq_one_letter_code
_entity_poly.pdbx_strand_id
1 'polypeptide(L)'
;MRTEAFFTPPGRFACPAFGHSRPASAIAGVKERKEVKEMNTLVIVLIAAVCLFGAYTLYGRWLANKWGIDPTAKTPAVVHEDGRDYVPTNGWTVFAHQFSSIAGAGPVTGAIQAAAFGWLPVLLWVLLGGIFFGAVTDFGALYASVKNDGKSMGMLIEKYIGKTGRKLFLLFCWLFCGIVIAAFADMVAGTFNAFGADGALVEAAQTNGAAGMVSIMFMVFAVVFGLIQKKFNFSGWKESVISIVFIVLSFVIGANLPLILGKAAWSYITFVYIFFAAVLP
;
A
#
# COMPACT_ATOMS: atom_id res chain seq x y z
N MET A 1 39.15 -49.42 9.54
CA MET A 1 38.79 -49.20 8.12
C MET A 1 38.13 -47.82 8.04
N ARG A 2 38.76 -46.95 7.31
CA ARG A 2 38.38 -45.52 7.09
C ARG A 2 37.06 -45.44 6.28
N THR A 3 36.18 -44.54 6.68
CA THR A 3 35.27 -43.81 5.78
C THR A 3 35.03 -42.41 6.34
N GLU A 4 36.01 -41.56 6.15
CA GLU A 4 35.81 -40.13 6.06
C GLU A 4 35.64 -39.84 4.55
N ALA A 5 34.58 -39.19 4.18
CA ALA A 5 34.44 -38.22 3.08
C ALA A 5 32.96 -38.00 2.76
N PHE A 6 32.50 -36.81 2.97
CA PHE A 6 31.61 -36.06 2.11
C PHE A 6 30.84 -35.00 2.91
N PHE A 7 31.54 -33.94 3.29
CA PHE A 7 30.88 -32.64 3.55
C PHE A 7 31.85 -31.51 3.14
N THR A 8 31.87 -31.27 1.83
CA THR A 8 32.42 -29.99 1.33
C THR A 8 31.34 -28.93 1.41
N PRO A 9 31.57 -27.77 2.05
CA PRO A 9 30.63 -26.66 2.05
C PRO A 9 30.55 -26.07 0.62
N PRO A 10 29.37 -25.67 0.13
CA PRO A 10 29.22 -25.04 -1.18
C PRO A 10 29.97 -23.70 -1.21
N GLY A 11 30.72 -23.52 -2.29
CA GLY A 11 31.61 -22.40 -2.52
C GLY A 11 30.95 -21.05 -2.30
N ARG A 12 31.71 -20.17 -1.68
CA ARG A 12 31.46 -18.74 -1.60
C ARG A 12 31.27 -18.22 -3.04
N PHE A 13 30.08 -17.78 -3.38
CA PHE A 13 29.92 -16.88 -4.51
C PHE A 13 30.62 -15.57 -4.15
N ALA A 14 31.83 -15.39 -4.62
CA ALA A 14 32.53 -14.14 -4.57
C ALA A 14 31.80 -13.19 -5.51
N CYS A 15 31.10 -12.19 -4.95
CA CYS A 15 30.74 -11.01 -5.71
C CYS A 15 32.00 -10.37 -6.25
N PRO A 16 32.11 -10.06 -7.56
CA PRO A 16 33.26 -9.34 -8.09
C PRO A 16 33.29 -7.96 -7.45
N ALA A 17 34.38 -7.68 -6.74
CA ALA A 17 34.71 -6.37 -6.21
C ALA A 17 34.64 -5.34 -7.36
N PHE A 18 33.71 -4.40 -7.27
CA PHE A 18 33.63 -3.22 -8.11
C PHE A 18 34.75 -2.24 -7.70
N GLY A 19 35.95 -2.55 -8.12
CA GLY A 19 37.13 -1.74 -7.93
C GLY A 19 37.98 -1.76 -9.20
N HIS A 20 37.44 -1.20 -10.28
CA HIS A 20 38.25 -0.78 -11.42
C HIS A 20 37.83 0.64 -11.79
N SER A 21 38.73 1.57 -11.51
CA SER A 21 38.82 2.88 -12.16
C SER A 21 38.72 2.68 -13.65
N ARG A 22 37.58 3.00 -14.26
CA ARG A 22 37.39 3.02 -15.70
C ARG A 22 38.35 4.07 -16.29
N PRO A 23 39.15 3.74 -17.29
CA PRO A 23 40.02 4.74 -17.95
C PRO A 23 39.13 5.82 -18.58
N ALA A 24 39.57 7.08 -18.47
CA ALA A 24 38.87 8.27 -18.96
C ALA A 24 38.48 8.22 -20.45
N SER A 25 39.08 7.31 -21.22
CA SER A 25 38.75 7.08 -22.66
C SER A 25 37.43 6.33 -22.87
N ALA A 26 36.87 5.68 -21.84
CA ALA A 26 35.55 5.00 -21.93
C ALA A 26 34.38 5.97 -21.84
N ILE A 27 34.61 7.23 -21.43
CA ILE A 27 33.57 8.25 -21.28
C ILE A 27 33.29 8.98 -22.61
N ALA A 28 34.21 8.92 -23.60
CA ALA A 28 34.05 9.60 -24.88
C ALA A 28 33.07 8.91 -25.86
N GLY A 29 32.53 7.76 -25.52
CA GLY A 29 31.58 7.01 -26.35
C GLY A 29 30.12 7.03 -25.84
N VAL A 30 29.80 7.83 -24.85
CA VAL A 30 28.40 8.10 -24.49
C VAL A 30 27.85 9.07 -25.53
N LYS A 31 27.40 8.48 -26.64
CA LYS A 31 26.58 9.14 -27.65
C LYS A 31 25.57 10.01 -26.90
N GLU A 32 25.58 11.32 -27.17
CA GLU A 32 24.60 12.29 -26.68
C GLU A 32 23.24 11.62 -26.59
N ARG A 33 22.79 11.31 -25.38
CA ARG A 33 21.41 11.02 -25.18
C ARG A 33 20.70 12.32 -25.56
N LYS A 34 20.03 12.34 -26.72
CA LYS A 34 19.15 13.43 -27.11
C LYS A 34 18.46 13.89 -25.81
N GLU A 35 18.66 15.15 -25.45
CA GLU A 35 17.96 15.77 -24.34
C GLU A 35 16.49 15.46 -24.53
N VAL A 36 15.98 14.51 -23.78
CA VAL A 36 14.54 14.33 -23.67
C VAL A 36 14.13 15.59 -22.95
N LYS A 37 13.56 16.54 -23.72
CA LYS A 37 13.05 17.81 -23.26
C LYS A 37 12.30 17.52 -21.96
N GLU A 38 12.88 17.93 -20.84
CA GLU A 38 12.30 17.64 -19.51
C GLU A 38 10.90 18.26 -19.50
N MET A 39 9.89 17.40 -19.62
CA MET A 39 8.52 17.89 -19.48
C MET A 39 8.32 18.33 -18.05
N ASN A 40 7.79 19.52 -17.87
CA ASN A 40 7.46 20.04 -16.55
C ASN A 40 6.50 19.05 -15.85
N THR A 41 6.86 18.62 -14.65
CA THR A 41 6.06 17.68 -13.83
C THR A 41 4.60 18.12 -13.72
N LEU A 42 4.36 19.42 -13.64
CA LEU A 42 3.01 19.97 -13.58
C LEU A 42 2.19 19.65 -14.85
N VAL A 43 2.83 19.70 -16.02
CA VAL A 43 2.17 19.35 -17.30
C VAL A 43 1.83 17.86 -17.32
N ILE A 44 2.70 16.99 -16.82
CA ILE A 44 2.45 15.54 -16.71
C ILE A 44 1.24 15.29 -15.80
N VAL A 45 1.18 15.93 -14.63
CA VAL A 45 0.06 15.80 -13.69
C VAL A 45 -1.24 16.31 -14.30
N LEU A 46 -1.22 17.43 -15.01
CA LEU A 46 -2.42 17.97 -15.69
C LEU A 46 -2.92 17.03 -16.79
N ILE A 47 -2.03 16.50 -17.62
CA ILE A 47 -2.40 15.52 -18.66
C ILE A 47 -3.00 14.27 -18.00
N ALA A 48 -2.37 13.75 -16.94
CA ALA A 48 -2.88 12.59 -16.21
C ALA A 48 -4.27 12.86 -15.63
N ALA A 49 -4.49 14.03 -15.00
CA ALA A 49 -5.77 14.42 -14.46
C ALA A 49 -6.86 14.51 -15.53
N VAL A 50 -6.58 15.09 -16.69
CA VAL A 50 -7.51 15.16 -17.82
C VAL A 50 -7.84 13.76 -18.35
N CYS A 51 -6.83 12.89 -18.51
CA CYS A 51 -7.03 11.51 -18.94
C CYS A 51 -7.92 10.72 -17.95
N LEU A 52 -7.66 10.83 -16.66
CA LEU A 52 -8.44 10.14 -15.62
C LEU A 52 -9.88 10.67 -15.55
N PHE A 53 -10.06 11.99 -15.62
CA PHE A 53 -11.38 12.58 -15.65
C PHE A 53 -12.17 12.19 -16.92
N GLY A 54 -11.51 12.17 -18.07
CA GLY A 54 -12.09 11.69 -19.33
C GLY A 54 -12.47 10.20 -19.25
N ALA A 55 -11.59 9.37 -18.69
CA ALA A 55 -11.88 7.95 -18.46
C ALA A 55 -13.09 7.76 -17.52
N TYR A 56 -13.16 8.50 -16.43
CA TYR A 56 -14.30 8.45 -15.51
C TYR A 56 -15.62 8.84 -16.19
N THR A 57 -15.63 9.95 -16.92
CA THR A 57 -16.87 10.48 -17.51
C THR A 57 -17.33 9.73 -18.75
N LEU A 58 -16.42 9.27 -19.60
CA LEU A 58 -16.75 8.59 -20.85
C LEU A 58 -16.76 7.08 -20.67
N TYR A 59 -15.62 6.51 -20.28
CA TYR A 59 -15.46 5.07 -20.19
C TYR A 59 -16.24 4.47 -19.00
N GLY A 60 -16.19 5.11 -17.85
CA GLY A 60 -16.94 4.67 -16.67
C GLY A 60 -18.45 4.68 -16.90
N ARG A 61 -19.00 5.74 -17.52
CA ARG A 61 -20.42 5.79 -17.88
C ARG A 61 -20.80 4.75 -18.93
N TRP A 62 -19.98 4.58 -19.95
CA TRP A 62 -20.20 3.54 -20.95
C TRP A 62 -20.24 2.15 -20.32
N LEU A 63 -19.31 1.86 -19.42
CA LEU A 63 -19.23 0.59 -18.70
C LEU A 63 -20.45 0.37 -17.79
N ALA A 64 -20.86 1.40 -17.05
CA ALA A 64 -22.04 1.37 -16.19
C ALA A 64 -23.32 1.06 -17.00
N ASN A 65 -23.48 1.74 -18.14
CA ASN A 65 -24.61 1.50 -19.04
C ASN A 65 -24.58 0.08 -19.63
N LYS A 66 -23.39 -0.39 -20.02
CA LYS A 66 -23.21 -1.74 -20.58
C LYS A 66 -23.52 -2.85 -19.58
N TRP A 67 -23.23 -2.64 -18.32
CA TRP A 67 -23.54 -3.58 -17.25
C TRP A 67 -24.97 -3.45 -16.73
N GLY A 68 -25.72 -2.46 -17.18
CA GLY A 68 -27.12 -2.23 -16.79
C GLY A 68 -27.24 -1.79 -15.33
N ILE A 69 -26.36 -0.91 -14.90
CA ILE A 69 -26.42 -0.36 -13.54
C ILE A 69 -27.56 0.65 -13.46
N ASP A 70 -28.50 0.39 -12.57
CA ASP A 70 -29.61 1.29 -12.26
C ASP A 70 -29.22 2.17 -11.06
N PRO A 71 -29.02 3.49 -11.25
CA PRO A 71 -28.67 4.40 -10.17
C PRO A 71 -29.82 4.62 -9.17
N THR A 72 -31.03 4.22 -9.50
CA THR A 72 -32.22 4.35 -8.63
C THR A 72 -32.45 3.12 -7.78
N ALA A 73 -31.78 2.00 -8.06
CA ALA A 73 -31.90 0.77 -7.33
C ALA A 73 -31.39 0.93 -5.88
N LYS A 74 -32.19 0.46 -4.93
CA LYS A 74 -31.77 0.45 -3.53
C LYS A 74 -30.63 -0.55 -3.32
N THR A 75 -29.61 -0.11 -2.62
CA THR A 75 -28.47 -0.96 -2.28
C THR A 75 -28.83 -1.98 -1.21
N PRO A 76 -28.11 -3.12 -1.11
CA PRO A 76 -28.35 -4.12 -0.06
C PRO A 76 -28.32 -3.54 1.35
N ALA A 77 -27.45 -2.55 1.60
CA ALA A 77 -27.36 -1.88 2.90
C ALA A 77 -28.67 -1.17 3.30
N VAL A 78 -29.47 -0.70 2.32
CA VAL A 78 -30.76 -0.06 2.56
C VAL A 78 -31.89 -1.09 2.62
N VAL A 79 -31.77 -2.18 1.83
CA VAL A 79 -32.84 -3.21 1.77
C VAL A 79 -32.80 -4.14 2.97
N HIS A 80 -31.62 -4.47 3.46
CA HIS A 80 -31.38 -5.43 4.55
C HIS A 80 -30.84 -4.78 5.82
N GLU A 81 -31.12 -3.48 6.02
CA GLU A 81 -30.61 -2.72 7.15
C GLU A 81 -30.89 -3.45 8.49
N ASP A 82 -29.81 -3.82 9.20
CA ASP A 82 -29.84 -4.52 10.48
C ASP A 82 -29.02 -3.82 11.59
N GLY A 83 -28.35 -2.72 11.24
CA GLY A 83 -27.50 -1.93 12.13
C GLY A 83 -26.19 -2.60 12.53
N ARG A 84 -25.83 -3.73 11.90
CA ARG A 84 -24.57 -4.48 12.13
C ARG A 84 -23.83 -4.76 10.83
N ASP A 85 -24.37 -5.65 10.01
CA ASP A 85 -23.76 -6.07 8.73
C ASP A 85 -24.20 -5.17 7.57
N TYR A 86 -25.40 -4.64 7.65
CA TYR A 86 -26.00 -3.76 6.65
C TYR A 86 -26.32 -2.41 7.28
N VAL A 87 -25.44 -1.46 7.10
CA VAL A 87 -25.60 -0.09 7.64
C VAL A 87 -25.52 0.92 6.49
N PRO A 88 -26.62 1.62 6.18
CA PRO A 88 -26.60 2.70 5.20
C PRO A 88 -25.62 3.79 5.63
N THR A 89 -24.64 4.07 4.78
CA THR A 89 -23.55 4.99 5.10
C THR A 89 -23.47 6.09 4.04
N ASN A 90 -23.06 7.29 4.45
CA ASN A 90 -22.86 8.42 3.55
C ASN A 90 -21.83 8.09 2.46
N GLY A 91 -22.12 8.47 1.22
CA GLY A 91 -21.25 8.21 0.07
C GLY A 91 -19.81 8.72 0.23
N TRP A 92 -19.59 9.85 0.91
CA TRP A 92 -18.25 10.37 1.21
C TRP A 92 -17.47 9.46 2.16
N THR A 93 -18.13 8.89 3.15
CA THR A 93 -17.51 7.94 4.08
C THR A 93 -17.14 6.64 3.37
N VAL A 94 -18.02 6.13 2.50
CA VAL A 94 -17.73 4.95 1.68
C VAL A 94 -16.56 5.21 0.73
N PHE A 95 -16.55 6.37 0.07
CA PHE A 95 -15.45 6.78 -0.80
C PHE A 95 -14.12 6.87 -0.05
N ALA A 96 -14.10 7.54 1.11
CA ALA A 96 -12.90 7.69 1.94
C ALA A 96 -12.35 6.33 2.40
N HIS A 97 -13.24 5.42 2.79
CA HIS A 97 -12.87 4.07 3.21
C HIS A 97 -12.28 3.25 2.06
N GLN A 98 -12.91 3.30 0.89
CA GLN A 98 -12.44 2.60 -0.31
C GLN A 98 -11.09 3.17 -0.78
N PHE A 99 -10.95 4.49 -0.81
CA PHE A 99 -9.69 5.15 -1.14
C PHE A 99 -8.57 4.75 -0.19
N SER A 100 -8.82 4.77 1.12
CA SER A 100 -7.85 4.35 2.15
C SER A 100 -7.44 2.87 2.01
N SER A 101 -8.36 2.01 1.60
CA SER A 101 -8.08 0.58 1.39
C SER A 101 -7.19 0.34 0.16
N ILE A 102 -7.33 1.14 -0.88
CA ILE A 102 -6.54 1.04 -2.12
C ILE A 102 -5.19 1.74 -1.99
N ALA A 103 -5.17 2.94 -1.40
CA ALA A 103 -3.98 3.79 -1.29
C ALA A 103 -3.00 3.31 -0.20
N GLY A 104 -2.64 2.03 -0.22
CA GLY A 104 -1.63 1.45 0.66
C GLY A 104 -0.19 1.74 0.20
N ALA A 105 0.78 1.09 0.84
CA ALA A 105 2.20 1.25 0.52
C ALA A 105 2.55 0.80 -0.91
N GLY A 106 1.85 -0.21 -1.45
CA GLY A 106 2.08 -0.76 -2.79
C GLY A 106 2.01 0.27 -3.92
N PRO A 107 0.93 1.07 -4.05
CA PRO A 107 0.81 2.12 -5.06
C PRO A 107 1.93 3.17 -5.00
N VAL A 108 2.39 3.51 -3.79
CA VAL A 108 3.48 4.49 -3.61
C VAL A 108 4.83 3.89 -3.96
N THR A 109 5.20 2.78 -3.33
CA THR A 109 6.52 2.15 -3.51
C THR A 109 6.66 1.52 -4.90
N GLY A 110 5.58 0.97 -5.46
CA GLY A 110 5.55 0.41 -6.80
C GLY A 110 5.88 1.45 -7.87
N ALA A 111 5.30 2.64 -7.78
CA ALA A 111 5.59 3.74 -8.70
C ALA A 111 7.05 4.22 -8.58
N ILE A 112 7.60 4.30 -7.36
CA ILE A 112 9.00 4.67 -7.10
C ILE A 112 9.95 3.63 -7.71
N GLN A 113 9.72 2.34 -7.48
CA GLN A 113 10.53 1.26 -8.04
C GLN A 113 10.44 1.21 -9.56
N ALA A 114 9.25 1.39 -10.11
CA ALA A 114 9.04 1.42 -11.55
C ALA A 114 9.73 2.60 -12.23
N ALA A 115 9.98 3.71 -11.52
CA ALA A 115 10.72 4.86 -12.04
C ALA A 115 12.13 4.51 -12.51
N ALA A 116 12.73 3.39 -12.05
CA ALA A 116 13.99 2.85 -12.56
C ALA A 116 13.94 2.50 -14.07
N PHE A 117 12.74 2.20 -14.60
CA PHE A 117 12.52 1.93 -16.02
C PHE A 117 12.28 3.20 -16.86
N GLY A 118 12.22 4.35 -16.23
CA GLY A 118 11.94 5.64 -16.83
C GLY A 118 10.52 6.12 -16.59
N TRP A 119 10.33 7.44 -16.58
CA TRP A 119 9.04 8.06 -16.22
C TRP A 119 7.91 7.79 -17.23
N LEU A 120 8.20 7.70 -18.51
CA LEU A 120 7.19 7.54 -19.56
C LEU A 120 6.53 6.15 -19.54
N PRO A 121 7.27 5.01 -19.49
CA PRO A 121 6.66 3.69 -19.31
C PRO A 121 5.81 3.59 -18.05
N VAL A 122 6.28 4.18 -16.94
CA VAL A 122 5.55 4.19 -15.67
C VAL A 122 4.24 4.97 -15.78
N LEU A 123 4.30 6.18 -16.35
CA LEU A 123 3.12 7.01 -16.56
C LEU A 123 2.07 6.31 -17.42
N LEU A 124 2.49 5.71 -18.53
CA LEU A 124 1.59 4.96 -19.42
C LEU A 124 0.98 3.76 -18.69
N TRP A 125 1.78 3.01 -17.92
CA TRP A 125 1.26 1.87 -17.16
C TRP A 125 0.29 2.30 -16.05
N VAL A 126 0.60 3.36 -15.31
CA VAL A 126 -0.27 3.87 -14.25
C VAL A 126 -1.61 4.36 -14.82
N LEU A 127 -1.59 5.07 -15.96
CA LEU A 127 -2.81 5.56 -16.60
C LEU A 127 -3.61 4.43 -17.25
N LEU A 128 -3.01 3.69 -18.18
CA LEU A 128 -3.70 2.64 -18.93
C LEU A 128 -4.05 1.45 -18.04
N GLY A 129 -3.09 1.00 -17.21
CA GLY A 129 -3.31 -0.08 -16.25
C GLY A 129 -4.35 0.29 -15.21
N GLY A 130 -4.28 1.51 -14.66
CA GLY A 130 -5.26 2.02 -13.70
C GLY A 130 -6.66 2.12 -14.28
N ILE A 131 -6.83 2.60 -15.52
CA ILE A 131 -8.14 2.76 -16.16
C ILE A 131 -8.71 1.41 -16.59
N PHE A 132 -7.96 0.62 -17.35
CA PHE A 132 -8.50 -0.57 -18.03
C PHE A 132 -8.43 -1.85 -17.19
N PHE A 133 -7.50 -1.94 -16.27
CA PHE A 133 -7.39 -3.10 -15.39
C PHE A 133 -7.84 -2.77 -13.96
N GLY A 134 -7.21 -1.84 -13.26
CA GLY A 134 -7.52 -1.54 -11.86
C GLY A 134 -8.96 -1.10 -11.66
N ALA A 135 -9.37 0.01 -12.26
CA ALA A 135 -10.71 0.57 -12.07
C ALA A 135 -11.83 -0.38 -12.55
N VAL A 136 -11.60 -1.13 -13.63
CA VAL A 136 -12.61 -2.08 -14.14
C VAL A 136 -12.78 -3.27 -13.22
N THR A 137 -11.69 -3.82 -12.66
CA THR A 137 -11.77 -4.94 -11.72
C THR A 137 -12.42 -4.52 -10.41
N ASP A 138 -12.07 -3.36 -9.87
CA ASP A 138 -12.65 -2.84 -8.63
C ASP A 138 -14.14 -2.52 -8.79
N PHE A 139 -14.49 -1.85 -9.88
CA PHE A 139 -15.89 -1.54 -10.19
C PHE A 139 -16.72 -2.80 -10.45
N GLY A 140 -16.12 -3.80 -11.15
CA GLY A 140 -16.75 -5.09 -11.39
C GLY A 140 -16.98 -5.89 -10.10
N ALA A 141 -16.01 -5.91 -9.21
CA ALA A 141 -16.13 -6.59 -7.92
C ALA A 141 -17.20 -5.93 -7.04
N LEU A 142 -17.22 -4.59 -6.98
CA LEU A 142 -18.24 -3.83 -6.25
C LEU A 142 -19.63 -4.09 -6.81
N TYR A 143 -19.81 -3.99 -8.14
CA TYR A 143 -21.08 -4.25 -8.79
C TYR A 143 -21.57 -5.68 -8.59
N ALA A 144 -20.68 -6.67 -8.73
CA ALA A 144 -21.01 -8.07 -8.49
C ALA A 144 -21.44 -8.32 -7.03
N SER A 145 -20.78 -7.68 -6.08
CA SER A 145 -21.16 -7.74 -4.66
C SER A 145 -22.54 -7.14 -4.42
N VAL A 146 -22.78 -5.90 -4.87
CA VAL A 146 -24.07 -5.20 -4.72
C VAL A 146 -25.21 -5.99 -5.36
N LYS A 147 -25.00 -6.53 -6.56
CA LYS A 147 -26.01 -7.34 -7.29
C LYS A 147 -26.31 -8.67 -6.60
N ASN A 148 -25.47 -9.13 -5.69
CA ASN A 148 -25.62 -10.37 -4.94
C ASN A 148 -25.72 -10.12 -3.42
N ASP A 149 -26.54 -9.17 -3.01
CA ASP A 149 -26.87 -8.86 -1.61
C ASP A 149 -25.65 -8.49 -0.75
N GLY A 150 -24.65 -7.81 -1.31
CA GLY A 150 -23.45 -7.40 -0.59
C GLY A 150 -22.49 -8.54 -0.23
N LYS A 151 -22.59 -9.68 -0.91
CA LYS A 151 -21.74 -10.86 -0.62
C LYS A 151 -20.29 -10.63 -1.01
N SER A 152 -19.38 -11.16 -0.19
CA SER A 152 -17.94 -11.16 -0.48
C SER A 152 -17.59 -12.02 -1.69
N MET A 153 -16.43 -11.77 -2.30
CA MET A 153 -15.96 -12.53 -3.47
C MET A 153 -15.89 -14.03 -3.21
N GLY A 154 -15.50 -14.45 -2.00
CA GLY A 154 -15.49 -15.87 -1.63
C GLY A 154 -16.89 -16.52 -1.69
N MET A 155 -17.92 -15.78 -1.28
CA MET A 155 -19.31 -16.25 -1.36
C MET A 155 -19.83 -16.26 -2.79
N LEU A 156 -19.41 -15.30 -3.62
CA LEU A 156 -19.75 -15.27 -5.05
C LEU A 156 -19.11 -16.46 -5.79
N ILE A 157 -17.86 -16.78 -5.48
CA ILE A 157 -17.19 -17.96 -6.03
C ILE A 157 -17.91 -19.25 -5.62
N GLU A 158 -18.38 -19.34 -4.37
CA GLU A 158 -19.21 -20.48 -3.96
C GLU A 158 -20.50 -20.59 -4.78
N LYS A 159 -21.17 -19.47 -5.01
CA LYS A 159 -22.43 -19.42 -5.77
C LYS A 159 -22.27 -19.85 -7.22
N TYR A 160 -21.19 -19.42 -7.90
CA TYR A 160 -21.02 -19.62 -9.33
C TYR A 160 -20.10 -20.79 -9.70
N ILE A 161 -19.16 -21.16 -8.84
CA ILE A 161 -18.15 -22.21 -9.09
C ILE A 161 -18.33 -23.41 -8.14
N GLY A 162 -18.83 -23.13 -6.92
CA GLY A 162 -19.09 -24.15 -5.92
C GLY A 162 -18.15 -24.12 -4.72
N LYS A 163 -18.41 -25.01 -3.74
CA LYS A 163 -17.73 -25.04 -2.43
C LYS A 163 -16.22 -25.28 -2.54
N THR A 164 -15.79 -26.09 -3.49
CA THR A 164 -14.36 -26.36 -3.70
C THR A 164 -13.63 -25.12 -4.21
N GLY A 165 -14.24 -24.38 -5.16
CA GLY A 165 -13.72 -23.10 -5.64
C GLY A 165 -13.55 -22.08 -4.52
N ARG A 166 -14.54 -21.96 -3.62
CA ARG A 166 -14.45 -21.09 -2.43
C ARG A 166 -13.28 -21.47 -1.53
N LYS A 167 -13.10 -22.76 -1.22
CA LYS A 167 -12.00 -23.24 -0.35
C LYS A 167 -10.65 -22.91 -0.95
N LEU A 168 -10.45 -23.17 -2.24
CA LEU A 168 -9.20 -22.86 -2.93
C LEU A 168 -8.93 -21.35 -2.98
N PHE A 169 -9.96 -20.55 -3.25
CA PHE A 169 -9.85 -19.10 -3.24
C PHE A 169 -9.47 -18.55 -1.87
N LEU A 170 -10.12 -19.02 -0.80
CA LEU A 170 -9.80 -18.61 0.57
C LEU A 170 -8.37 -19.02 0.97
N LEU A 171 -7.93 -20.23 0.60
CA LEU A 171 -6.56 -20.66 0.82
C LEU A 171 -5.56 -19.76 0.08
N PHE A 172 -5.84 -19.46 -1.20
CA PHE A 172 -5.02 -18.53 -1.99
C PHE A 172 -4.95 -17.14 -1.32
N CYS A 173 -6.10 -16.57 -0.93
CA CYS A 173 -6.14 -15.27 -0.25
C CYS A 173 -5.34 -15.29 1.06
N TRP A 174 -5.45 -16.35 1.84
CA TRP A 174 -4.73 -16.49 3.11
C TRP A 174 -3.20 -16.51 2.89
N LEU A 175 -2.72 -17.33 1.95
CA LEU A 175 -1.29 -17.39 1.60
C LEU A 175 -0.81 -16.06 1.03
N PHE A 176 -1.58 -15.45 0.13
CA PHE A 176 -1.25 -14.16 -0.48
C PHE A 176 -1.16 -13.05 0.57
N CYS A 177 -2.13 -12.94 1.48
CA CYS A 177 -2.08 -11.99 2.58
C CYS A 177 -0.84 -12.18 3.45
N GLY A 178 -0.46 -13.43 3.75
CA GLY A 178 0.75 -13.73 4.51
C GLY A 178 2.03 -13.19 3.82
N ILE A 179 2.16 -13.43 2.52
CA ILE A 179 3.30 -12.93 1.73
C ILE A 179 3.32 -11.39 1.69
N VAL A 180 2.16 -10.77 1.47
CA VAL A 180 2.04 -9.31 1.42
C VAL A 180 2.39 -8.67 2.76
N ILE A 181 1.89 -9.21 3.87
CA ILE A 181 2.21 -8.73 5.21
C ILE A 181 3.70 -8.85 5.48
N ALA A 182 4.32 -9.98 5.16
CA ALA A 182 5.75 -10.19 5.34
C ALA A 182 6.59 -9.21 4.51
N ALA A 183 6.23 -9.01 3.24
CA ALA A 183 6.93 -8.07 2.36
C ALA A 183 6.82 -6.62 2.84
N PHE A 184 5.64 -6.19 3.28
CA PHE A 184 5.46 -4.83 3.81
C PHE A 184 6.13 -4.64 5.16
N ALA A 185 6.11 -5.64 6.04
CA ALA A 185 6.82 -5.58 7.31
C ALA A 185 8.34 -5.42 7.10
N ASP A 186 8.91 -6.16 6.15
CA ASP A 186 10.34 -6.03 5.80
C ASP A 186 10.67 -4.65 5.20
N MET A 187 9.81 -4.14 4.34
CA MET A 187 9.96 -2.81 3.73
C MET A 187 9.89 -1.70 4.78
N VAL A 188 8.91 -1.73 5.68
CA VAL A 188 8.76 -0.77 6.77
C VAL A 188 9.97 -0.81 7.71
N ALA A 189 10.41 -2.01 8.12
CA ALA A 189 11.61 -2.18 8.94
C ALA A 189 12.87 -1.65 8.24
N GLY A 190 12.97 -1.82 6.93
CA GLY A 190 14.05 -1.26 6.10
C GLY A 190 14.04 0.26 6.05
N THR A 191 12.86 0.87 5.96
CA THR A 191 12.69 2.33 5.91
C THR A 191 13.11 3.02 7.21
N PHE A 192 12.86 2.38 8.36
CA PHE A 192 13.22 2.92 9.67
C PHE A 192 14.61 2.52 10.14
N ASN A 193 15.33 1.71 9.37
CA ASN A 193 16.66 1.22 9.72
C ASN A 193 17.67 2.36 9.78
N ALA A 194 18.38 2.44 10.90
CA ALA A 194 19.39 3.46 11.15
C ALA A 194 20.83 3.02 10.81
N PHE A 195 21.05 1.73 10.48
CA PHE A 195 22.39 1.16 10.30
C PHE A 195 22.60 0.62 8.89
N GLY A 196 23.77 0.84 8.33
CA GLY A 196 24.21 0.27 7.07
C GLY A 196 24.57 -1.23 7.19
N ALA A 197 24.93 -1.83 6.06
CA ALA A 197 25.38 -3.23 6.01
C ALA A 197 26.71 -3.46 6.77
N ASP A 198 27.49 -2.42 6.95
CA ASP A 198 28.76 -2.38 7.72
C ASP A 198 28.54 -2.19 9.22
N GLY A 199 27.30 -2.03 9.68
CA GLY A 199 26.96 -1.76 11.08
C GLY A 199 27.18 -0.31 11.51
N ALA A 200 27.61 0.58 10.62
CA ALA A 200 27.73 2.00 10.88
C ALA A 200 26.37 2.72 10.75
N LEU A 201 26.23 3.88 11.41
CA LEU A 201 25.05 4.72 11.24
C LEU A 201 25.00 5.27 9.81
N VAL A 202 23.85 5.14 9.15
CA VAL A 202 23.62 5.78 7.85
C VAL A 202 23.44 7.28 8.02
N GLU A 203 23.74 8.08 6.99
CA GLU A 203 23.56 9.53 7.00
C GLU A 203 22.12 9.92 7.36
N ALA A 204 21.13 9.15 6.92
CA ALA A 204 19.73 9.35 7.21
C ALA A 204 19.24 8.77 8.55
N ALA A 205 20.12 8.27 9.43
CA ALA A 205 19.74 7.57 10.66
C ALA A 205 18.78 8.36 11.56
N GLN A 206 18.99 9.67 11.68
CA GLN A 206 18.11 10.57 12.45
C GLN A 206 16.72 10.68 11.81
N THR A 207 16.68 10.85 10.50
CA THR A 207 15.40 10.96 9.75
C THR A 207 14.64 9.64 9.77
N ASN A 208 15.32 8.51 9.60
CA ASN A 208 14.73 7.18 9.66
C ASN A 208 14.18 6.89 11.07
N GLY A 209 14.95 7.21 12.10
CA GLY A 209 14.53 7.07 13.50
C GLY A 209 13.35 7.98 13.86
N ALA A 210 13.35 9.21 13.35
CA ALA A 210 12.23 10.15 13.52
C ALA A 210 10.95 9.61 12.85
N ALA A 211 11.04 9.12 11.62
CA ALA A 211 9.91 8.52 10.90
C ALA A 211 9.34 7.30 11.65
N GLY A 212 10.22 6.45 12.19
CA GLY A 212 9.83 5.32 13.04
C GLY A 212 9.10 5.77 14.31
N MET A 213 9.61 6.78 15.00
CA MET A 213 8.98 7.32 16.21
C MET A 213 7.65 7.98 15.92
N VAL A 214 7.53 8.77 14.84
CA VAL A 214 6.25 9.31 14.36
C VAL A 214 5.23 8.18 14.18
N SER A 215 5.61 7.10 13.51
CA SER A 215 4.73 5.96 13.25
C SER A 215 4.25 5.29 14.54
N ILE A 216 5.13 5.12 15.54
CA ILE A 216 4.74 4.60 16.86
C ILE A 216 3.77 5.55 17.55
N MET A 217 4.03 6.86 17.49
CA MET A 217 3.14 7.86 18.13
C MET A 217 1.77 7.88 17.47
N PHE A 218 1.69 7.73 16.14
CA PHE A 218 0.39 7.58 15.46
C PHE A 218 -0.42 6.40 15.99
N MET A 219 0.23 5.24 16.19
CA MET A 219 -0.45 4.06 16.73
C MET A 219 -0.95 4.29 18.16
N VAL A 220 -0.10 4.86 19.03
CA VAL A 220 -0.46 5.16 20.42
C VAL A 220 -1.61 6.17 20.47
N PHE A 221 -1.52 7.25 19.72
CA PHE A 221 -2.55 8.29 19.70
C PHE A 221 -3.85 7.81 19.05
N ALA A 222 -3.82 6.90 18.08
CA ALA A 222 -5.02 6.30 17.53
C ALA A 222 -5.81 5.51 18.60
N VAL A 223 -5.11 4.72 19.43
CA VAL A 223 -5.73 4.01 20.55
C VAL A 223 -6.28 4.98 21.59
N VAL A 224 -5.48 5.98 21.99
CA VAL A 224 -5.91 7.02 22.95
C VAL A 224 -7.11 7.78 22.42
N PHE A 225 -7.11 8.13 21.14
CA PHE A 225 -8.23 8.82 20.48
C PHE A 225 -9.50 7.98 20.52
N GLY A 226 -9.41 6.68 20.18
CA GLY A 226 -10.56 5.78 20.24
C GLY A 226 -11.15 5.66 21.67
N LEU A 227 -10.29 5.60 22.69
CA LEU A 227 -10.73 5.58 24.10
C LEU A 227 -11.39 6.90 24.51
N ILE A 228 -10.84 8.04 24.10
CA ILE A 228 -11.40 9.36 24.36
C ILE A 228 -12.75 9.51 23.65
N GLN A 229 -12.85 9.11 22.39
CA GLN A 229 -14.08 9.17 21.62
C GLN A 229 -15.19 8.35 22.26
N LYS A 230 -14.86 7.11 22.69
CA LYS A 230 -15.82 6.24 23.40
C LYS A 230 -16.30 6.84 24.71
N LYS A 231 -15.43 7.54 25.46
CA LYS A 231 -15.77 8.12 26.76
C LYS A 231 -16.58 9.42 26.64
N PHE A 232 -16.23 10.28 25.70
CA PHE A 232 -16.79 11.63 25.60
C PHE A 232 -17.78 11.82 24.46
N ASN A 233 -17.95 10.80 23.59
CA ASN A 233 -18.88 10.77 22.46
C ASN A 233 -18.79 12.01 21.55
N PHE A 234 -17.57 12.43 21.23
CA PHE A 234 -17.34 13.56 20.34
C PHE A 234 -17.79 13.23 18.92
N SER A 235 -18.39 14.20 18.23
CA SER A 235 -18.75 14.06 16.83
C SER A 235 -18.50 15.37 16.07
N GLY A 236 -18.33 15.25 14.74
CA GLY A 236 -18.18 16.37 13.85
C GLY A 236 -16.83 17.10 13.96
N TRP A 237 -16.85 18.43 13.98
CA TRP A 237 -15.63 19.25 13.91
C TRP A 237 -14.68 19.06 15.11
N LYS A 238 -15.18 18.73 16.29
CA LYS A 238 -14.36 18.49 17.50
C LYS A 238 -13.47 17.26 17.31
N GLU A 239 -14.00 16.21 16.72
CA GLU A 239 -13.24 15.01 16.33
C GLU A 239 -12.09 15.34 15.40
N SER A 240 -12.35 16.13 14.36
CA SER A 240 -11.33 16.54 13.39
C SER A 240 -10.23 17.37 14.03
N VAL A 241 -10.58 18.31 14.93
CA VAL A 241 -9.59 19.15 15.63
C VAL A 241 -8.68 18.29 16.52
N ILE A 242 -9.24 17.37 17.31
CA ILE A 242 -8.46 16.50 18.18
C ILE A 242 -7.52 15.61 17.35
N SER A 243 -8.00 15.07 16.22
CA SER A 243 -7.19 14.28 15.31
C SER A 243 -6.01 15.06 14.75
N ILE A 244 -6.23 16.32 14.33
CA ILE A 244 -5.17 17.20 13.84
C ILE A 244 -4.14 17.49 14.94
N VAL A 245 -4.59 17.72 16.18
CA VAL A 245 -3.67 17.93 17.32
C VAL A 245 -2.80 16.71 17.54
N PHE A 246 -3.36 15.50 17.52
CA PHE A 246 -2.58 14.26 17.69
C PHE A 246 -1.60 14.03 16.53
N ILE A 247 -1.99 14.37 15.30
CA ILE A 247 -1.09 14.34 14.14
C ILE A 247 0.11 15.27 14.38
N VAL A 248 -0.14 16.53 14.70
CA VAL A 248 0.92 17.51 14.95
C VAL A 248 1.83 17.06 16.10
N LEU A 249 1.25 16.57 17.20
CA LEU A 249 2.00 16.05 18.33
C LEU A 249 2.91 14.87 17.94
N SER A 250 2.43 13.97 17.10
CA SER A 250 3.23 12.83 16.60
C SER A 250 4.47 13.31 15.85
N PHE A 251 4.32 14.31 14.97
CA PHE A 251 5.45 14.89 14.25
C PHE A 251 6.42 15.63 15.17
N VAL A 252 5.92 16.41 16.11
CA VAL A 252 6.77 17.13 17.07
C VAL A 252 7.57 16.15 17.93
N ILE A 253 6.94 15.09 18.46
CA ILE A 253 7.62 14.09 19.28
C ILE A 253 8.64 13.32 18.42
N GLY A 254 8.25 12.86 17.23
CA GLY A 254 9.13 12.11 16.35
C GLY A 254 10.37 12.89 15.90
N ALA A 255 10.22 14.17 15.59
CA ALA A 255 11.33 15.04 15.21
C ALA A 255 12.32 15.29 16.34
N ASN A 256 11.85 15.36 17.60
CA ASN A 256 12.69 15.64 18.76
C ASN A 256 13.24 14.40 19.48
N LEU A 257 12.61 13.24 19.29
CA LEU A 257 12.97 11.98 19.94
C LEU A 257 13.11 10.84 18.91
N PRO A 258 14.09 10.91 17.98
CA PRO A 258 14.28 9.87 16.97
C PRO A 258 14.70 8.56 17.63
N LEU A 259 14.07 7.45 17.24
CA LEU A 259 14.36 6.12 17.75
C LEU A 259 15.37 5.41 16.84
N ILE A 260 16.64 5.43 17.23
CA ILE A 260 17.75 4.89 16.45
C ILE A 260 17.86 3.38 16.68
N LEU A 261 17.25 2.58 15.82
CA LEU A 261 17.23 1.12 15.90
C LEU A 261 17.66 0.48 14.57
N GLY A 262 18.16 -0.76 14.65
CA GLY A 262 18.47 -1.57 13.48
C GLY A 262 17.25 -2.25 12.89
N LYS A 263 17.38 -2.72 11.63
CA LYS A 263 16.30 -3.39 10.88
C LYS A 263 15.69 -4.56 11.65
N ALA A 264 16.51 -5.38 12.33
CA ALA A 264 16.00 -6.51 13.13
C ALA A 264 15.07 -6.07 14.27
N ALA A 265 15.45 -5.02 15.01
CA ALA A 265 14.61 -4.49 16.08
C ALA A 265 13.28 -3.94 15.55
N TRP A 266 13.32 -3.21 14.43
CA TRP A 266 12.10 -2.72 13.76
C TRP A 266 11.22 -3.86 13.25
N SER A 267 11.80 -4.94 12.74
CA SER A 267 11.04 -6.14 12.35
C SER A 267 10.30 -6.75 13.55
N TYR A 268 10.95 -6.89 14.70
CA TYR A 268 10.28 -7.38 15.91
C TYR A 268 9.18 -6.46 16.39
N ILE A 269 9.39 -5.14 16.39
CA ILE A 269 8.36 -4.16 16.76
C ILE A 269 7.15 -4.29 15.81
N THR A 270 7.38 -4.42 14.51
CA THR A 270 6.33 -4.58 13.51
C THR A 270 5.56 -5.89 13.70
N PHE A 271 6.23 -7.00 13.97
CA PHE A 271 5.59 -8.28 14.28
C PHE A 271 4.73 -8.21 15.54
N VAL A 272 5.24 -7.63 16.61
CA VAL A 272 4.49 -7.43 17.85
C VAL A 272 3.25 -6.57 17.59
N TYR A 273 3.40 -5.48 16.84
CA TYR A 273 2.28 -4.63 16.46
C TYR A 273 1.21 -5.39 15.66
N ILE A 274 1.61 -6.13 14.62
CA ILE A 274 0.68 -6.93 13.79
C ILE A 274 -0.05 -7.95 14.66
N PHE A 275 0.67 -8.64 15.56
CA PHE A 275 0.05 -9.62 16.47
C PHE A 275 -1.01 -8.97 17.34
N PHE A 276 -0.70 -7.86 17.99
CA PHE A 276 -1.69 -7.16 18.83
C PHE A 276 -2.84 -6.57 17.99
N ALA A 277 -2.56 -5.98 16.84
CA ALA A 277 -3.59 -5.43 15.96
C ALA A 277 -4.54 -6.50 15.39
N ALA A 278 -4.06 -7.75 15.24
CA ALA A 278 -4.89 -8.85 14.74
C ALA A 278 -5.65 -9.60 15.86
N VAL A 279 -5.16 -9.59 17.11
CA VAL A 279 -5.69 -10.40 18.21
C VAL A 279 -6.59 -9.60 19.14
N LEU A 280 -6.35 -8.29 19.30
CA LEU A 280 -7.12 -7.44 20.22
C LEU A 280 -8.49 -6.94 19.72
N PRO A 281 -8.74 -6.77 18.41
CA PRO A 281 -10.09 -6.43 17.94
C PRO A 281 -10.99 -7.64 18.01
#